data_1d9d38517bb7a3c6ff619eff1581b6e7
#
_entry.id   1d9d38517bb7a3c6ff619eff1581b6e7
#
_cell.length_a   1.000
_cell.length_b   1.000
_cell.length_c   1.000
_cell.angle_alpha   90.00
_cell.angle_beta   90.00
_cell.angle_gamma   90.00
#
_symmetry.space_group_name_H-M   'P 1'
#
loop_
_entity.id
_entity.type
_entity.pdbx_description
1 polymer ?
#
loop_
_entity_poly.entity_id
_entity_poly.type
_entity_poly.pdbx_seq_one_letter_code
_entity_poly.pdbx_strand_id
1 'polypeptide(L)'
;MQLKHLNLATTDVSGLAAFFERFFGFRRCIERGSGAFTLLSNDEDFVLTLMKAGKHDPANYPETFHVGFYLDDPMAVQTKHGELAVAGLSPGEIKDAGHTVRGTHFYCTAPGNVVIEIATPPRL
;
A
#
# COMPACT_ATOMS: atom_id res chain seq x y z
N MET A 1 9.76 -1.52 -21.17
CA MET A 1 8.42 -1.12 -20.68
C MET A 1 8.32 -1.48 -19.20
N GLN A 2 7.84 -0.58 -18.37
CA GLN A 2 7.72 -0.78 -16.92
C GLN A 2 6.37 -0.28 -16.43
N LEU A 3 5.80 -0.97 -15.44
CA LEU A 3 4.65 -0.44 -14.72
C LEU A 3 5.14 0.65 -13.76
N LYS A 4 4.76 1.88 -14.00
CA LYS A 4 5.24 3.06 -13.24
C LYS A 4 4.12 3.93 -12.69
N HIS A 5 2.88 3.57 -12.93
CA HIS A 5 1.74 4.35 -12.47
C HIS A 5 0.59 3.45 -12.03
N LEU A 6 0.01 3.77 -10.89
CA LEU A 6 -1.20 3.15 -10.36
C LEU A 6 -2.13 4.24 -9.85
N ASN A 7 -3.41 4.15 -10.18
CA ASN A 7 -4.45 4.98 -9.60
C ASN A 7 -5.32 4.17 -8.64
N LEU A 8 -5.51 4.67 -7.43
CA LEU A 8 -6.40 4.07 -6.44
C LEU A 8 -7.57 5.01 -6.18
N ALA A 9 -8.79 4.50 -6.32
CA ALA A 9 -9.98 5.18 -5.86
C ALA A 9 -10.17 4.91 -4.37
N THR A 10 -10.50 5.91 -3.58
CA THR A 10 -10.65 5.77 -2.13
C THR A 10 -11.68 6.75 -1.57
N THR A 11 -12.29 6.38 -0.46
CA THR A 11 -13.15 7.29 0.30
C THR A 11 -12.35 8.23 1.20
N ASP A 12 -11.05 7.96 1.41
CA ASP A 12 -10.18 8.74 2.29
C ASP A 12 -8.84 9.04 1.59
N VAL A 13 -8.85 9.99 0.67
CA VAL A 13 -7.66 10.39 -0.10
C VAL A 13 -6.55 10.88 0.84
N SER A 14 -6.87 11.78 1.76
CA SER A 14 -5.87 12.37 2.65
C SER A 14 -5.25 11.35 3.60
N GLY A 15 -6.06 10.48 4.19
CA GLY A 15 -5.58 9.43 5.09
C GLY A 15 -4.72 8.41 4.37
N LEU A 16 -5.12 8.01 3.17
CA LEU A 16 -4.34 7.05 2.36
C LEU A 16 -3.02 7.67 1.89
N ALA A 17 -3.02 8.94 1.50
CA ALA A 17 -1.80 9.65 1.15
C ALA A 17 -0.82 9.71 2.32
N ALA A 18 -1.30 10.07 3.51
CA ALA A 18 -0.48 10.11 4.72
C ALA A 18 0.12 8.74 5.07
N PHE A 19 -0.65 7.68 4.86
CA PHE A 19 -0.19 6.31 5.07
C PHE A 19 0.99 5.97 4.14
N PHE A 20 0.89 6.26 2.86
CA PHE A 20 1.98 6.00 1.91
C PHE A 20 3.21 6.88 2.18
N GLU A 21 3.00 8.12 2.59
CA GLU A 21 4.11 9.01 2.97
C GLU A 21 4.86 8.49 4.20
N ARG A 22 4.11 8.08 5.22
CA ARG A 22 4.70 7.69 6.49
C ARG A 22 5.42 6.35 6.43
N PHE A 23 4.86 5.37 5.69
CA PHE A 23 5.34 3.99 5.79
C PHE A 23 6.03 3.47 4.53
N PHE A 24 5.86 4.10 3.38
CA PHE A 24 6.31 3.54 2.11
C PHE A 24 7.15 4.48 1.25
N GLY A 25 7.67 5.55 1.83
CA GLY A 25 8.64 6.41 1.17
C GLY A 25 8.09 7.25 0.01
N PHE A 26 6.79 7.46 -0.03
CA PHE A 26 6.18 8.37 -0.99
C PHE A 26 6.20 9.81 -0.48
N ARG A 27 6.09 10.77 -1.40
CA ARG A 27 5.92 12.19 -1.10
C ARG A 27 4.81 12.78 -1.97
N ARG A 28 4.05 13.69 -1.42
CA ARG A 28 3.00 14.40 -2.15
C ARG A 28 3.64 15.38 -3.11
N CYS A 29 3.24 15.33 -4.38
CA CYS A 29 3.73 16.22 -5.42
C CYS A 29 2.65 17.19 -5.87
N ILE A 30 1.40 16.73 -5.99
CA ILE A 30 0.27 17.53 -6.47
C ILE A 30 -0.96 17.18 -5.66
N GLU A 31 -1.74 18.20 -5.28
CA GLU A 31 -3.07 18.06 -4.71
C GLU A 31 -4.04 18.97 -5.47
N ARG A 32 -5.23 18.46 -5.79
CA ARG A 32 -6.25 19.19 -6.54
C ARG A 32 -7.65 18.86 -6.03
N GLY A 33 -8.63 19.68 -6.41
CA GLY A 33 -10.05 19.39 -6.17
C GLY A 33 -10.41 19.35 -4.70
N SER A 34 -9.82 20.22 -3.87
CA SER A 34 -10.09 20.29 -2.42
C SER A 34 -9.90 18.93 -1.73
N GLY A 35 -8.83 18.22 -2.09
CA GLY A 35 -8.51 16.91 -1.51
C GLY A 35 -9.13 15.72 -2.23
N ALA A 36 -9.74 15.93 -3.39
CA ALA A 36 -10.30 14.83 -4.18
C ALA A 36 -9.26 14.08 -5.01
N PHE A 37 -8.08 14.67 -5.18
CA PHE A 37 -6.99 14.11 -5.97
C PHE A 37 -5.64 14.42 -5.34
N THR A 38 -4.79 13.39 -5.22
CA THR A 38 -3.40 13.56 -4.76
C THR A 38 -2.50 12.70 -5.63
N LEU A 39 -1.41 13.28 -6.12
CA LEU A 39 -0.36 12.56 -6.82
C LEU A 39 0.85 12.44 -5.90
N LEU A 40 1.29 11.21 -5.70
CA LEU A 40 2.47 10.86 -4.92
C LEU A 40 3.54 10.28 -5.85
N SER A 41 4.79 10.46 -5.49
CA SER A 41 5.90 9.75 -6.15
C SER A 41 6.91 9.27 -5.12
N ASN A 42 7.74 8.30 -5.51
CA ASN A 42 8.84 7.79 -4.68
C ASN A 42 10.18 7.94 -5.39
N ASP A 43 11.27 7.50 -4.74
CA ASP A 43 12.62 7.62 -5.28
C ASP A 43 12.91 6.68 -6.47
N GLU A 44 12.01 5.74 -6.75
CA GLU A 44 12.08 4.86 -7.92
C GLU A 44 11.25 5.36 -9.12
N ASP A 45 10.84 6.62 -9.07
CA ASP A 45 10.00 7.25 -10.10
C ASP A 45 8.66 6.55 -10.31
N PHE A 46 8.12 5.90 -9.29
CA PHE A 46 6.77 5.36 -9.32
C PHE A 46 5.76 6.46 -8.99
N VAL A 47 4.73 6.58 -9.80
CA VAL A 47 3.65 7.54 -9.61
C VAL A 47 2.41 6.85 -9.08
N LEU A 48 1.95 7.29 -7.93
CA LEU A 48 0.72 6.80 -7.30
C LEU A 48 -0.27 7.95 -7.24
N THR A 49 -1.40 7.80 -7.90
CA THR A 49 -2.49 8.78 -7.81
C THR A 49 -3.62 8.23 -6.96
N LEU A 50 -4.15 9.08 -6.12
CA LEU A 50 -5.29 8.77 -5.27
C LEU A 50 -6.43 9.69 -5.66
N MET A 51 -7.58 9.10 -5.98
CA MET A 51 -8.78 9.84 -6.39
C MET A 51 -9.95 9.47 -5.49
N LYS A 52 -10.74 10.47 -5.14
CA LYS A 52 -11.97 10.22 -4.39
C LYS A 52 -12.89 9.31 -5.21
N ALA A 53 -13.36 8.24 -4.58
CA ALA A 53 -14.31 7.32 -5.21
C ALA A 53 -15.56 8.05 -5.67
N GLY A 54 -16.03 7.74 -6.88
CA GLY A 54 -17.26 8.31 -7.43
C GLY A 54 -18.50 7.74 -6.73
N LYS A 55 -19.61 8.45 -6.81
CA LYS A 55 -20.87 8.03 -6.16
C LYS A 55 -21.42 6.71 -6.67
N HIS A 56 -21.01 6.27 -7.85
CA HIS A 56 -21.41 5.00 -8.45
C HIS A 56 -20.37 3.90 -8.32
N ASP A 57 -19.23 4.21 -7.69
CA ASP A 57 -18.21 3.18 -7.44
C ASP A 57 -18.64 2.26 -6.31
N PRO A 58 -18.22 0.98 -6.33
CA PRO A 58 -18.46 0.08 -5.21
C PRO A 58 -17.85 0.64 -3.91
N ALA A 59 -18.49 0.35 -2.78
CA ALA A 59 -18.02 0.80 -1.48
C ALA A 59 -16.66 0.21 -1.10
N ASN A 60 -16.33 -0.99 -1.60
CA ASN A 60 -15.11 -1.71 -1.30
C ASN A 60 -14.50 -2.29 -2.56
N TYR A 61 -13.17 -2.50 -2.53
CA TYR A 61 -12.47 -3.30 -3.53
C TYR A 61 -12.89 -4.78 -3.43
N PRO A 62 -12.72 -5.57 -4.51
CA PRO A 62 -12.87 -7.02 -4.41
C PRO A 62 -11.98 -7.59 -3.30
N GLU A 63 -12.43 -8.68 -2.67
CA GLU A 63 -11.71 -9.29 -1.52
C GLU A 63 -10.26 -9.66 -1.83
N THR A 64 -9.97 -10.02 -3.07
CA THR A 64 -8.64 -10.44 -3.48
C THR A 64 -7.75 -9.29 -3.94
N PHE A 65 -8.31 -8.08 -4.11
CA PHE A 65 -7.52 -6.94 -4.57
C PHE A 65 -6.56 -6.47 -3.48
N HIS A 66 -5.29 -6.31 -3.84
CA HIS A 66 -4.28 -5.72 -2.97
C HIS A 66 -3.17 -5.09 -3.79
N VAL A 67 -2.41 -4.21 -3.14
CA VAL A 67 -1.19 -3.61 -3.68
C VAL A 67 -0.02 -4.15 -2.87
N GLY A 68 1.02 -4.63 -3.54
CA GLY A 68 2.15 -5.27 -2.89
C GLY A 68 3.42 -4.44 -2.90
N PHE A 69 4.14 -4.46 -1.77
CA PHE A 69 5.48 -3.90 -1.64
C PHE A 69 6.45 -5.01 -1.26
N TYR A 70 7.56 -5.12 -1.99
CA TYR A 70 8.61 -6.06 -1.66
C TYR A 70 9.70 -5.38 -0.86
N LEU A 71 10.10 -6.04 0.22
CA LEU A 71 11.26 -5.69 1.05
C LEU A 71 12.35 -6.75 0.87
N ASP A 72 13.59 -6.36 1.14
CA ASP A 72 14.76 -7.17 0.75
C ASP A 72 14.85 -8.52 1.48
N ASP A 73 14.39 -8.58 2.73
CA ASP A 73 14.56 -9.76 3.56
C ASP A 73 13.44 -9.90 4.62
N PRO A 74 13.32 -11.08 5.26
CA PRO A 74 12.29 -11.30 6.30
C PRO A 74 12.39 -10.36 7.49
N MET A 75 13.59 -9.92 7.85
CA MET A 75 13.76 -8.97 8.97
C MET A 75 13.14 -7.62 8.65
N ALA A 76 13.29 -7.13 7.42
CA ALA A 76 12.65 -5.89 6.96
C ALA A 76 11.12 -6.00 7.01
N VAL A 77 10.57 -7.17 6.65
CA VAL A 77 9.13 -7.44 6.75
C VAL A 77 8.66 -7.37 8.20
N GLN A 78 9.40 -7.99 9.12
CA GLN A 78 9.10 -7.95 10.57
C GLN A 78 9.17 -6.53 11.12
N THR A 79 10.18 -5.76 10.72
CA THR A 79 10.34 -4.35 11.14
C THR A 79 9.15 -3.51 10.68
N LYS A 80 8.74 -3.67 9.42
CA LYS A 80 7.58 -2.95 8.88
C LYS A 80 6.29 -3.34 9.61
N HIS A 81 6.12 -4.62 9.92
CA HIS A 81 4.99 -5.09 10.71
C HIS A 81 4.92 -4.39 12.07
N GLY A 82 6.04 -4.30 12.76
CA GLY A 82 6.13 -3.61 14.05
C GLY A 82 5.80 -2.12 13.96
N GLU A 83 6.27 -1.43 12.93
CA GLU A 83 5.96 -0.02 12.69
C GLU A 83 4.44 0.20 12.52
N LEU A 84 3.81 -0.64 11.72
CA LEU A 84 2.36 -0.55 11.46
C LEU A 84 1.55 -0.89 12.72
N ALA A 85 1.99 -1.89 13.49
CA ALA A 85 1.34 -2.28 14.73
C ALA A 85 1.40 -1.16 15.77
N VAL A 86 2.56 -0.55 15.96
CA VAL A 86 2.74 0.58 16.90
C VAL A 86 1.88 1.77 16.49
N ALA A 87 1.67 1.97 15.20
CA ALA A 87 0.82 3.05 14.69
C ALA A 87 -0.69 2.74 14.81
N GLY A 88 -1.07 1.58 15.32
CA GLY A 88 -2.47 1.21 15.53
C GLY A 88 -3.19 0.70 14.28
N LEU A 89 -2.44 0.27 13.25
CA LEU A 89 -3.03 -0.17 11.98
C LEU A 89 -3.40 -1.66 11.97
N SER A 90 -3.14 -2.39 13.05
CA SER A 90 -3.53 -3.79 13.22
C SER A 90 -3.14 -4.68 12.04
N PRO A 91 -1.85 -4.76 11.67
CA PRO A 91 -1.42 -5.63 10.58
C PRO A 91 -1.74 -7.10 10.88
N GLY A 92 -2.02 -7.85 9.84
CA GLY A 92 -2.28 -9.28 9.95
C GLY A 92 -1.04 -10.06 10.38
N GLU A 93 -1.23 -11.35 10.66
CA GLU A 93 -0.15 -12.24 11.07
C GLU A 93 0.90 -12.37 9.95
N ILE A 94 2.19 -12.32 10.35
CA ILE A 94 3.28 -12.61 9.43
C ILE A 94 3.27 -14.11 9.13
N LYS A 95 3.25 -14.44 7.84
CA LYS A 95 3.35 -15.83 7.36
C LYS A 95 4.68 -16.01 6.66
N ASP A 96 5.37 -17.07 7.02
CA ASP A 96 6.58 -17.49 6.35
C ASP A 96 6.27 -18.79 5.62
N ALA A 97 6.14 -18.70 4.30
CA ALA A 97 5.80 -19.84 3.48
C ALA A 97 6.97 -20.82 3.29
N GLY A 98 8.13 -20.53 3.89
CA GLY A 98 9.29 -21.44 3.95
C GLY A 98 9.82 -21.82 2.58
N HIS A 99 9.48 -23.01 2.10
CA HIS A 99 10.00 -23.56 0.85
C HIS A 99 9.11 -23.31 -0.36
N THR A 100 8.06 -22.53 -0.23
CA THR A 100 7.17 -22.22 -1.35
C THR A 100 7.65 -21.02 -2.16
N VAL A 101 7.03 -20.78 -3.32
CA VAL A 101 7.28 -19.61 -4.15
C VAL A 101 7.04 -18.31 -3.38
N ARG A 102 6.04 -18.30 -2.50
CA ARG A 102 5.76 -17.16 -1.65
C ARG A 102 6.80 -17.00 -0.56
N GLY A 103 7.31 -15.79 -0.38
CA GLY A 103 8.19 -15.49 0.72
C GLY A 103 7.45 -15.12 2.00
N THR A 104 8.19 -14.56 2.95
CA THR A 104 7.64 -13.98 4.18
C THR A 104 6.72 -12.81 3.83
N HIS A 105 5.50 -12.80 4.36
CA HIS A 105 4.53 -11.76 4.00
C HIS A 105 3.46 -11.56 5.07
N PHE A 106 2.82 -10.41 5.02
CA PHE A 106 1.60 -10.12 5.76
C PHE A 106 0.76 -9.09 5.00
N TYR A 107 -0.50 -8.92 5.43
CA TYR A 107 -1.42 -7.93 4.88
C TYR A 107 -1.77 -6.90 5.94
N CYS A 108 -1.99 -5.68 5.49
CA CYS A 108 -2.46 -4.59 6.33
C CYS A 108 -3.51 -3.79 5.55
N THR A 109 -4.62 -3.47 6.18
CA THR A 109 -5.62 -2.61 5.56
C THR A 109 -5.28 -1.15 5.82
N ALA A 110 -5.04 -0.42 4.74
CA ALA A 110 -4.75 1.01 4.78
C ALA A 110 -6.04 1.84 4.96
N PRO A 111 -5.93 3.12 5.35
CA PRO A 111 -7.08 4.02 5.33
C PRO A 111 -7.80 3.98 3.97
N GLY A 112 -9.13 4.01 3.98
CA GLY A 112 -9.93 3.87 2.76
C GLY A 112 -10.09 2.44 2.27
N ASN A 113 -9.77 1.45 3.11
CA ASN A 113 -9.97 0.02 2.87
C ASN A 113 -9.17 -0.58 1.71
N VAL A 114 -8.02 -0.01 1.39
CA VAL A 114 -7.08 -0.62 0.44
C VAL A 114 -6.21 -1.62 1.18
N VAL A 115 -6.21 -2.87 0.73
CA VAL A 115 -5.35 -3.90 1.32
C VAL A 115 -3.95 -3.81 0.73
N ILE A 116 -2.97 -3.78 1.60
CA ILE A 116 -1.54 -3.72 1.24
C ILE A 116 -0.89 -5.04 1.66
N GLU A 117 -0.18 -5.67 0.73
CA GLU A 117 0.69 -6.80 1.02
C GLU A 117 2.12 -6.29 1.21
N ILE A 118 2.77 -6.72 2.27
CA ILE A 118 4.18 -6.47 2.51
C ILE A 118 4.88 -7.84 2.52
N ALA A 119 5.85 -8.02 1.65
CA ALA A 119 6.44 -9.33 1.41
C ALA A 119 7.90 -9.25 1.00
N THR A 120 8.62 -10.35 1.14
CA THR A 120 9.86 -10.56 0.39
C THR A 120 9.53 -10.97 -1.05
N PRO A 121 10.43 -10.70 -2.02
CA PRO A 121 10.18 -11.13 -3.40
C PRO A 121 9.93 -12.64 -3.50
N PRO A 122 9.07 -13.08 -4.44
CA PRO A 122 8.86 -14.50 -4.64
C PRO A 122 10.13 -15.19 -5.16
N ARG A 123 10.26 -16.45 -4.83
CA ARG A 123 11.37 -17.32 -5.33
C ARG A 123 10.93 -17.96 -6.64
N LEU A 124 11.23 -17.30 -7.74
CA LEU A 124 10.86 -17.77 -9.08
C LEU A 124 11.91 -18.70 -9.69
#